data_5271a05787a4ea31858d881f4659ebe6
#
_entry.id   5271a05787a4ea31858d881f4659ebe6
#
_cell.length_a   1.000
_cell.length_b   1.000
_cell.length_c   1.000
_cell.angle_alpha   90.00
_cell.angle_beta   90.00
_cell.angle_gamma   90.00
#
_symmetry.space_group_name_H-M   'P 1'
#
loop_
_entity.id
_entity.type
_entity.pdbx_description
1 polymer ?
#
loop_
_entity_poly.entity_id
_entity_poly.type
_entity_poly.pdbx_seq_one_letter_code
_entity_poly.pdbx_strand_id
1 'polypeptide(L)'
;YKRRQNIAFMEMTAEWVRLMQDRLKDDESWYDPFGDLYMSLSSRTGQRMQGQFFTPAPICDLMVACTGTGEKVQGKRMNDPTCGSGRLLLAFHVRHLGNYLVGEDLNHTCCLMTVCNMLMHGCVGEVIHHDSLVPDSFLDGWYVNPFLTRTGIPCIRKMNEADYRTGRRLPVNGILERKKLLVENRKRCLPPN
;
A
#
# COMPACT_ATOMS: atom_id res chain seq x y z
N TYR A 1 -23.40 -1.49 -12.41
CA TYR A 1 -23.81 -0.29 -11.65
C TYR A 1 -24.67 0.63 -12.51
N LYS A 2 -25.69 1.29 -11.92
CA LYS A 2 -26.51 2.28 -12.62
C LYS A 2 -25.67 3.55 -12.86
N ARG A 3 -25.97 4.32 -13.96
CA ARG A 3 -25.25 5.55 -14.33
C ARG A 3 -25.03 6.52 -13.15
N ARG A 4 -26.05 6.68 -12.28
CA ARG A 4 -25.97 7.54 -11.09
C ARG A 4 -24.88 7.08 -10.09
N GLN A 5 -24.73 5.77 -9.91
CA GLN A 5 -23.69 5.19 -9.04
C GLN A 5 -22.29 5.40 -9.63
N ASN A 6 -22.15 5.26 -10.96
CA ASN A 6 -20.87 5.50 -11.60
C ASN A 6 -20.41 6.96 -11.44
N ILE A 7 -21.33 7.94 -11.55
CA ILE A 7 -21.02 9.35 -11.30
C ILE A 7 -20.54 9.54 -9.86
N ALA A 8 -21.27 9.01 -8.88
CA ALA A 8 -20.87 9.11 -7.47
C ALA A 8 -19.47 8.51 -7.21
N PHE A 9 -19.15 7.36 -7.82
CA PHE A 9 -17.82 6.76 -7.73
C PHE A 9 -16.73 7.63 -8.36
N MET A 10 -17.01 8.27 -9.49
CA MET A 10 -16.08 9.21 -10.11
C MET A 10 -15.82 10.44 -9.22
N GLU A 11 -16.87 11.00 -8.62
CA GLU A 11 -16.76 12.13 -7.68
C GLU A 11 -15.95 11.74 -6.43
N MET A 12 -16.23 10.57 -5.85
CA MET A 12 -15.46 10.04 -4.72
C MET A 12 -13.97 9.83 -5.09
N THR A 13 -13.70 9.31 -6.28
CA THR A 13 -12.32 9.10 -6.74
C THR A 13 -11.60 10.44 -6.95
N ALA A 14 -12.28 11.43 -7.53
CA ALA A 14 -11.72 12.77 -7.73
C ALA A 14 -11.40 13.43 -6.38
N GLU A 15 -12.30 13.34 -5.40
CA GLU A 15 -12.07 13.85 -4.06
C GLU A 15 -10.92 13.12 -3.36
N TRP A 16 -10.82 11.81 -3.50
CA TRP A 16 -9.71 11.04 -2.99
C TRP A 16 -8.37 11.52 -3.55
N VAL A 17 -8.27 11.67 -4.88
CA VAL A 17 -7.05 12.21 -5.53
C VAL A 17 -6.73 13.60 -5.00
N ARG A 18 -7.72 14.49 -4.84
CA ARG A 18 -7.53 15.83 -4.29
C ARG A 18 -6.98 15.80 -2.86
N LEU A 19 -7.57 14.97 -2.00
CA LEU A 19 -7.10 14.79 -0.63
C LEU A 19 -5.66 14.27 -0.58
N MET A 20 -5.29 13.33 -1.46
CA MET A 20 -3.92 12.85 -1.54
C MET A 20 -2.95 13.96 -1.96
N GLN A 21 -3.30 14.79 -2.95
CA GLN A 21 -2.48 15.93 -3.38
C GLN A 21 -2.29 16.96 -2.26
N ASP A 22 -3.34 17.23 -1.48
CA ASP A 22 -3.27 18.17 -0.35
C ASP A 22 -2.43 17.65 0.82
N ARG A 23 -2.37 16.34 1.01
CA ARG A 23 -1.71 15.71 2.16
C ARG A 23 -0.29 15.23 1.88
N LEU A 24 0.00 14.80 0.65
CA LEU A 24 1.32 14.36 0.23
C LEU A 24 2.15 15.55 -0.28
N LYS A 25 2.79 16.24 0.64
CA LYS A 25 3.55 17.48 0.35
C LYS A 25 4.98 17.22 -0.11
N ASP A 26 5.54 16.11 0.26
CA ASP A 26 6.91 15.69 -0.04
C ASP A 26 7.03 14.17 -0.20
N ASP A 27 8.21 13.70 -0.54
CA ASP A 27 8.49 12.27 -0.78
C ASP A 27 8.48 11.42 0.50
N GLU A 28 8.45 12.04 1.69
CA GLU A 28 8.40 11.36 2.99
C GLU A 28 7.01 11.40 3.63
N SER A 29 6.07 12.12 3.00
CA SER A 29 4.68 12.19 3.46
C SER A 29 3.88 10.98 3.04
N TRP A 30 3.03 10.51 3.93
CA TRP A 30 2.02 9.49 3.65
C TRP A 30 0.70 9.83 4.33
N TYR A 31 -0.39 9.30 3.79
CA TYR A 31 -1.74 9.56 4.32
C TYR A 31 -2.66 8.37 4.08
N ASP A 32 -3.47 8.04 5.08
CA ASP A 32 -4.44 6.94 5.07
C ASP A 32 -5.89 7.49 5.18
N PRO A 33 -6.49 7.93 4.07
CA PRO A 33 -7.85 8.47 4.10
C PRO A 33 -8.92 7.43 4.45
N PHE A 34 -8.70 6.16 4.05
CA PHE A 34 -9.68 5.12 4.28
C PHE A 34 -9.69 4.64 5.73
N GLY A 35 -8.53 4.52 6.35
CA GLY A 35 -8.44 4.20 7.77
C GLY A 35 -9.01 5.31 8.64
N ASP A 36 -8.75 6.58 8.32
CA ASP A 36 -9.33 7.71 9.03
C ASP A 36 -10.87 7.73 8.89
N LEU A 37 -11.38 7.53 7.68
CA LEU A 37 -12.82 7.43 7.41
C LEU A 37 -13.44 6.25 8.16
N TYR A 38 -12.83 5.06 8.08
CA TYR A 38 -13.31 3.87 8.77
C TYR A 38 -13.37 4.09 10.29
N MET A 39 -12.33 4.66 10.88
CA MET A 39 -12.27 4.96 12.31
C MET A 39 -13.31 6.01 12.72
N SER A 40 -13.63 6.97 11.85
CA SER A 40 -14.65 7.99 12.12
C SER A 40 -16.08 7.44 12.06
N LEU A 41 -16.34 6.50 11.15
CA LEU A 41 -17.66 5.88 10.95
C LEU A 41 -17.94 4.73 11.93
N SER A 42 -16.91 4.05 12.38
CA SER A 42 -17.05 2.93 13.29
C SER A 42 -17.35 3.40 14.71
N SER A 43 -18.43 2.92 15.31
CA SER A 43 -18.72 3.21 16.73
C SER A 43 -17.60 2.65 17.61
N ARG A 44 -17.31 3.34 18.73
CA ARG A 44 -16.32 2.86 19.73
C ARG A 44 -16.63 1.44 20.23
N THR A 45 -17.89 1.08 20.30
CA THR A 45 -18.34 -0.26 20.70
C THR A 45 -18.08 -1.28 19.61
N GLY A 46 -18.34 -0.96 18.35
CA GLY A 46 -18.05 -1.84 17.21
C GLY A 46 -16.55 -2.07 17.02
N GLN A 47 -15.72 -1.06 17.17
CA GLN A 47 -14.26 -1.17 17.13
C GLN A 47 -13.73 -2.13 18.22
N ARG A 48 -14.23 -2.01 19.46
CA ARG A 48 -13.85 -2.89 20.56
C ARG A 48 -14.27 -4.35 20.34
N MET A 49 -15.44 -4.57 19.76
CA MET A 49 -15.93 -5.94 19.49
C MET A 49 -15.15 -6.63 18.37
N GLN A 50 -14.59 -5.88 17.42
CA GLN A 50 -13.81 -6.42 16.29
C GLN A 50 -12.30 -6.36 16.55
N GLY A 51 -11.84 -5.76 17.67
CA GLY A 51 -10.42 -5.57 17.97
C GLY A 51 -9.67 -4.71 16.93
N GLN A 52 -10.39 -3.92 16.13
CA GLN A 52 -9.83 -3.15 15.01
C GLN A 52 -9.46 -1.74 15.47
N PHE A 53 -8.23 -1.60 15.93
CA PHE A 53 -7.61 -0.32 16.23
C PHE A 53 -6.42 -0.13 15.30
N PHE A 54 -6.51 0.83 14.38
CA PHE A 54 -5.36 1.13 13.54
C PHE A 54 -4.32 1.90 14.31
N THR A 55 -3.07 1.51 14.15
CA THR A 55 -1.93 2.17 14.80
C THR A 55 -1.90 3.64 14.39
N PRO A 56 -1.81 4.60 15.34
CA PRO A 56 -1.69 6.01 15.00
C PRO A 56 -0.47 6.31 14.13
N ALA A 57 -0.61 7.26 13.19
CA ALA A 57 0.45 7.60 12.24
C ALA A 57 1.81 7.90 12.90
N PRO A 58 1.91 8.70 13.99
CA PRO A 58 3.19 8.96 14.64
C PRO A 58 3.85 7.70 15.23
N ILE A 59 3.03 6.71 15.63
CA ILE A 59 3.54 5.44 16.16
C ILE A 59 4.08 4.57 15.02
N CYS A 60 3.43 4.55 13.85
CA CYS A 60 3.95 3.87 12.66
C CYS A 60 5.31 4.46 12.25
N ASP A 61 5.42 5.79 12.22
CA ASP A 61 6.67 6.48 11.92
C ASP A 61 7.78 6.16 12.92
N LEU A 62 7.45 6.12 14.21
CA LEU A 62 8.38 5.74 15.27
C LEU A 62 8.83 4.28 15.12
N MET A 63 7.90 3.35 14.86
CA MET A 63 8.22 1.93 14.67
C MET A 63 9.19 1.74 13.50
N VAL A 64 8.95 2.40 12.37
CA VAL A 64 9.85 2.34 11.21
C VAL A 64 11.20 2.93 11.54
N ALA A 65 11.25 4.06 12.23
CA ALA A 65 12.51 4.68 12.66
C ALA A 65 13.34 3.77 13.60
N CYS A 66 12.66 3.01 14.49
CA CYS A 66 13.32 2.08 15.41
C CYS A 66 13.79 0.78 14.74
N THR A 67 13.17 0.35 13.63
CA THR A 67 13.56 -0.88 12.92
C THR A 67 14.71 -0.67 11.93
N GLY A 68 15.05 0.58 11.63
CA GLY A 68 16.11 0.92 10.69
C GLY A 68 17.48 1.01 11.36
N THR A 69 18.53 0.60 10.62
CA THR A 69 19.94 0.82 10.99
C THR A 69 20.42 2.23 10.66
N GLY A 70 19.50 3.16 10.35
CA GLY A 70 19.80 4.50 9.83
C GLY A 70 20.07 4.54 8.32
N GLU A 71 20.25 3.40 7.67
CA GLU A 71 20.44 3.30 6.22
C GLU A 71 19.13 3.02 5.47
N LYS A 72 19.01 3.54 4.25
CA LYS A 72 17.86 3.26 3.38
C LYS A 72 17.91 1.82 2.88
N VAL A 73 16.96 1.00 3.32
CA VAL A 73 16.79 -0.38 2.85
C VAL A 73 16.15 -0.41 1.48
N GLN A 74 16.69 -1.21 0.55
CA GLN A 74 16.14 -1.38 -0.81
C GLN A 74 16.20 -2.85 -1.25
N GLY A 75 15.29 -3.24 -2.16
CA GLY A 75 15.25 -4.58 -2.75
C GLY A 75 14.86 -5.69 -1.77
N LYS A 76 14.25 -5.34 -0.66
CA LYS A 76 13.79 -6.29 0.36
C LYS A 76 12.28 -6.49 0.29
N ARG A 77 11.82 -7.49 1.00
CA ARG A 77 10.40 -7.72 1.30
C ARG A 77 10.13 -7.29 2.72
N MET A 78 9.09 -6.47 2.89
CA MET A 78 8.56 -6.09 4.19
C MET A 78 7.17 -6.69 4.32
N ASN A 79 6.93 -7.43 5.39
CA ASN A 79 5.66 -8.07 5.68
C ASN A 79 5.02 -7.44 6.93
N ASP A 80 3.73 -7.14 6.83
CA ASP A 80 2.88 -6.78 7.95
C ASP A 80 1.72 -7.80 8.03
N PRO A 81 1.76 -8.75 8.98
CA PRO A 81 0.80 -9.86 9.07
C PRO A 81 -0.56 -9.45 9.65
N THR A 82 -0.74 -8.18 10.03
CA THR A 82 -1.99 -7.61 10.57
C THR A 82 -2.13 -6.18 10.10
N CYS A 83 -2.10 -5.98 8.79
CA CYS A 83 -1.83 -4.69 8.17
C CYS A 83 -2.91 -3.62 8.41
N GLY A 84 -4.13 -3.99 8.80
CA GLY A 84 -5.22 -3.05 8.97
C GLY A 84 -5.49 -2.26 7.70
N SER A 85 -5.37 -0.93 7.75
CA SER A 85 -5.44 -0.06 6.57
C SER A 85 -4.11 0.14 5.85
N GLY A 86 -3.02 -0.52 6.31
CA GLY A 86 -1.70 -0.47 5.68
C GLY A 86 -0.78 0.64 6.17
N ARG A 87 -1.08 1.30 7.29
CA ARG A 87 -0.33 2.46 7.80
C ARG A 87 1.16 2.18 8.00
N LEU A 88 1.51 1.02 8.59
CA LEU A 88 2.90 0.66 8.79
C LEU A 88 3.65 0.42 7.47
N LEU A 89 2.97 -0.18 6.49
CA LEU A 89 3.50 -0.36 5.13
C LEU A 89 3.78 0.97 4.44
N LEU A 90 2.85 1.95 4.58
CA LEU A 90 3.02 3.30 4.02
C LEU A 90 4.17 4.05 4.68
N ALA A 91 4.23 4.07 6.02
CA ALA A 91 5.31 4.69 6.77
C ALA A 91 6.68 4.10 6.41
N PHE A 92 6.75 2.78 6.20
CA PHE A 92 7.97 2.12 5.73
C PHE A 92 8.28 2.51 4.27
N HIS A 93 7.29 2.53 3.40
CA HIS A 93 7.48 2.81 1.98
C HIS A 93 8.14 4.17 1.73
N VAL A 94 7.64 5.24 2.35
CA VAL A 94 8.15 6.60 2.11
C VAL A 94 9.60 6.77 2.57
N ARG A 95 10.02 6.06 3.61
CA ARG A 95 11.40 6.07 4.11
C ARG A 95 12.34 5.13 3.35
N HIS A 96 11.82 4.02 2.86
CA HIS A 96 12.57 2.93 2.26
C HIS A 96 11.99 2.56 0.88
N LEU A 97 12.08 3.49 -0.07
CA LEU A 97 11.57 3.28 -1.43
C LEU A 97 12.27 2.12 -2.14
N GLY A 98 11.52 1.40 -2.99
CA GLY A 98 12.08 0.32 -3.83
C GLY A 98 12.07 -1.05 -3.16
N ASN A 99 11.21 -1.24 -2.16
CA ASN A 99 10.96 -2.54 -1.54
C ASN A 99 9.64 -3.14 -2.02
N TYR A 100 9.47 -4.44 -1.82
CA TYR A 100 8.24 -5.16 -2.06
C TYR A 100 7.46 -5.30 -0.76
N LEU A 101 6.23 -4.81 -0.73
CA LEU A 101 5.42 -4.77 0.48
C LEU A 101 4.40 -5.90 0.47
N VAL A 102 4.21 -6.54 1.60
CA VAL A 102 3.23 -7.60 1.81
C VAL A 102 2.35 -7.20 2.99
N GLY A 103 1.05 -7.03 2.72
CA GLY A 103 0.06 -6.81 3.77
C GLY A 103 -0.81 -8.05 3.92
N GLU A 104 -1.01 -8.51 5.14
CA GLU A 104 -1.89 -9.62 5.44
C GLU A 104 -2.91 -9.18 6.49
N ASP A 105 -4.16 -9.59 6.34
CA ASP A 105 -5.19 -9.32 7.34
C ASP A 105 -6.32 -10.35 7.26
N LEU A 106 -6.93 -10.65 8.40
CA LEU A 106 -8.10 -11.50 8.51
C LEU A 106 -9.39 -10.78 8.08
N ASN A 107 -9.39 -9.46 8.11
CA ASN A 107 -10.54 -8.65 7.74
C ASN A 107 -10.45 -8.18 6.27
N HIS A 108 -11.40 -8.61 5.46
CA HIS A 108 -11.46 -8.26 4.04
C HIS A 108 -11.49 -6.74 3.78
N THR A 109 -12.20 -5.96 4.61
CA THR A 109 -12.25 -4.50 4.45
C THR A 109 -10.89 -3.86 4.74
N CYS A 110 -10.14 -4.36 5.73
CA CYS A 110 -8.78 -3.95 6.00
C CYS A 110 -7.87 -4.20 4.78
N CYS A 111 -7.96 -5.39 4.20
CA CYS A 111 -7.22 -5.71 2.96
C CYS A 111 -7.54 -4.73 1.83
N LEU A 112 -8.83 -4.42 1.60
CA LEU A 112 -9.22 -3.48 0.54
C LEU A 112 -8.71 -2.06 0.79
N MET A 113 -8.74 -1.58 2.04
CA MET A 113 -8.16 -0.27 2.40
C MET A 113 -6.66 -0.25 2.14
N THR A 114 -5.95 -1.30 2.54
CA THR A 114 -4.51 -1.45 2.28
C THR A 114 -4.20 -1.47 0.78
N VAL A 115 -4.98 -2.20 -0.03
CA VAL A 115 -4.83 -2.21 -1.50
C VAL A 115 -4.97 -0.80 -2.08
N CYS A 116 -6.00 -0.05 -1.68
CA CYS A 116 -6.23 1.30 -2.16
C CYS A 116 -5.09 2.25 -1.74
N ASN A 117 -4.69 2.20 -0.49
CA ASN A 117 -3.61 3.02 0.05
C ASN A 117 -2.27 2.73 -0.64
N MET A 118 -1.91 1.47 -0.81
CA MET A 118 -0.70 1.06 -1.54
C MET A 118 -0.74 1.50 -3.01
N LEU A 119 -1.91 1.40 -3.66
CA LEU A 119 -2.09 1.82 -5.06
C LEU A 119 -1.71 3.28 -5.24
N MET A 120 -2.27 4.17 -4.42
CA MET A 120 -2.10 5.62 -4.53
C MET A 120 -0.71 6.12 -4.11
N HIS A 121 -0.05 5.42 -3.18
CA HIS A 121 1.32 5.75 -2.79
C HIS A 121 2.38 5.14 -3.72
N GLY A 122 1.98 4.46 -4.80
CA GLY A 122 2.93 3.83 -5.72
C GLY A 122 3.71 2.66 -5.10
N CYS A 123 3.19 2.07 -4.03
CA CYS A 123 3.76 0.88 -3.42
C CYS A 123 3.65 -0.31 -4.39
N VAL A 124 4.70 -1.10 -4.49
CA VAL A 124 4.66 -2.36 -5.25
C VAL A 124 4.63 -3.52 -4.25
N GLY A 125 3.67 -4.41 -4.42
CA GLY A 125 3.54 -5.50 -3.47
C GLY A 125 2.30 -6.37 -3.66
N GLU A 126 1.88 -6.97 -2.57
CA GLU A 126 0.69 -7.82 -2.50
C GLU A 126 -0.06 -7.60 -1.19
N VAL A 127 -1.37 -7.84 -1.23
CA VAL A 127 -2.22 -7.87 -0.03
C VAL A 127 -2.99 -9.19 -0.04
N ILE A 128 -2.98 -9.89 1.08
CA ILE A 128 -3.53 -11.23 1.24
C ILE A 128 -4.58 -11.22 2.34
N HIS A 129 -5.78 -11.65 2.00
CA HIS A 129 -6.88 -11.88 2.93
C HIS A 129 -6.82 -13.31 3.41
N HIS A 130 -6.32 -13.52 4.61
CA HIS A 130 -6.20 -14.83 5.24
C HIS A 130 -5.95 -14.69 6.76
N ASP A 131 -5.96 -15.81 7.45
CA ASP A 131 -5.45 -15.87 8.82
C ASP A 131 -3.93 -16.12 8.78
N SER A 132 -3.14 -15.10 9.11
CA SER A 132 -1.67 -15.18 9.08
C SER A 132 -1.08 -16.19 10.08
N LEU A 133 -1.87 -16.66 11.06
CA LEU A 133 -1.49 -17.69 12.02
C LEU A 133 -1.80 -19.12 11.53
N VAL A 134 -2.61 -19.25 10.50
CA VAL A 134 -3.05 -20.55 9.97
C VAL A 134 -2.48 -20.78 8.56
N PRO A 135 -1.58 -21.73 8.37
CA PRO A 135 -1.09 -22.09 7.04
C PRO A 135 -2.24 -22.45 6.09
N ASP A 136 -2.10 -22.09 4.82
CA ASP A 136 -3.07 -22.40 3.75
C ASP A 136 -4.50 -21.85 3.95
N SER A 137 -4.65 -20.80 4.74
CA SER A 137 -5.96 -20.16 5.02
C SER A 137 -6.36 -19.12 3.97
N PHE A 138 -5.83 -19.17 2.75
CA PHE A 138 -6.10 -18.20 1.69
C PHE A 138 -7.60 -18.05 1.40
N LEU A 139 -8.10 -16.84 1.53
CA LEU A 139 -9.47 -16.46 1.21
C LEU A 139 -9.51 -15.60 -0.05
N ASP A 140 -8.59 -14.65 -0.17
CA ASP A 140 -8.49 -13.71 -1.28
C ASP A 140 -7.12 -13.02 -1.34
N GLY A 141 -6.80 -12.35 -2.49
CA GLY A 141 -5.54 -11.61 -2.59
C GLY A 141 -5.43 -10.71 -3.81
N TRP A 142 -4.51 -9.76 -3.73
CA TRP A 142 -4.27 -8.76 -4.78
C TRP A 142 -2.78 -8.46 -4.92
N TYR A 143 -2.32 -8.40 -6.15
CA TYR A 143 -1.07 -7.75 -6.50
C TYR A 143 -1.34 -6.26 -6.72
N VAL A 144 -0.59 -5.41 -6.05
CA VAL A 144 -0.70 -3.97 -6.16
C VAL A 144 0.49 -3.43 -6.96
N ASN A 145 0.19 -2.65 -7.99
CA ASN A 145 1.18 -2.02 -8.85
C ASN A 145 2.20 -2.99 -9.51
N PRO A 146 1.82 -4.21 -9.91
CA PRO A 146 2.76 -5.21 -10.41
C PRO A 146 3.53 -4.77 -11.65
N PHE A 147 3.01 -3.80 -12.38
CA PHE A 147 3.62 -3.29 -13.63
C PHE A 147 4.02 -1.82 -13.55
N LEU A 148 3.88 -1.16 -12.39
CA LEU A 148 4.12 0.28 -12.22
C LEU A 148 5.52 0.69 -12.71
N THR A 149 6.54 -0.05 -12.34
CA THR A 149 7.92 0.22 -12.76
C THR A 149 8.13 0.11 -14.26
N ARG A 150 7.32 -0.69 -14.96
CA ARG A 150 7.41 -0.90 -16.40
C ARG A 150 6.55 0.06 -17.20
N THR A 151 5.34 0.33 -16.73
CA THR A 151 4.32 1.08 -17.48
C THR A 151 4.13 2.51 -16.97
N GLY A 152 4.51 2.80 -15.73
CA GLY A 152 4.18 4.05 -15.04
C GLY A 152 2.70 4.16 -14.64
N ILE A 153 1.89 3.12 -14.89
CA ILE A 153 0.44 3.15 -14.66
C ILE A 153 0.13 2.30 -13.42
N PRO A 154 -0.50 2.89 -12.39
CA PRO A 154 -0.98 2.14 -11.23
C PRO A 154 -2.04 1.13 -11.65
N CYS A 155 -1.97 -0.09 -11.09
CA CYS A 155 -2.95 -1.12 -11.37
C CYS A 155 -3.03 -2.16 -10.25
N ILE A 156 -4.16 -2.85 -10.20
CA ILE A 156 -4.41 -3.97 -9.30
C ILE A 156 -4.66 -5.21 -10.14
N ARG A 157 -4.08 -6.32 -9.74
CA ARG A 157 -4.36 -7.64 -10.33
C ARG A 157 -4.79 -8.60 -9.23
N LYS A 158 -5.88 -9.31 -9.47
CA LYS A 158 -6.36 -10.35 -8.57
C LYS A 158 -5.31 -11.47 -8.46
N MET A 159 -5.05 -11.93 -7.26
CA MET A 159 -4.25 -13.12 -6.96
C MET A 159 -5.18 -14.34 -6.97
N ASN A 160 -4.75 -15.43 -7.53
CA ASN A 160 -5.45 -16.71 -7.40
C ASN A 160 -4.78 -17.59 -6.34
N GLU A 161 -5.49 -18.61 -5.89
CA GLU A 161 -4.98 -19.52 -4.85
C GLU A 161 -3.72 -20.28 -5.30
N ALA A 162 -3.60 -20.61 -6.58
CA ALA A 162 -2.41 -21.28 -7.11
C ALA A 162 -1.17 -20.37 -7.04
N ASP A 163 -1.32 -19.07 -7.32
CA ASP A 163 -0.25 -18.09 -7.16
C ASP A 163 0.18 -17.98 -5.68
N TYR A 164 -0.77 -17.98 -4.76
CA TYR A 164 -0.50 -17.97 -3.32
C TYR A 164 0.27 -19.21 -2.89
N ARG A 165 -0.22 -20.42 -3.21
CA ARG A 165 0.38 -21.70 -2.82
C ARG A 165 1.77 -21.93 -3.43
N THR A 166 1.99 -21.50 -4.66
CA THR A 166 3.30 -21.65 -5.33
C THR A 166 4.30 -20.59 -4.90
N GLY A 167 3.90 -19.61 -4.09
CA GLY A 167 4.74 -18.48 -3.73
C GLY A 167 5.23 -17.69 -4.96
N ARG A 168 4.51 -17.74 -6.07
CA ARG A 168 4.82 -17.00 -7.31
C ARG A 168 4.66 -15.50 -7.05
N ARG A 169 5.65 -14.97 -6.35
CA ARG A 169 5.73 -13.56 -6.00
C ARG A 169 6.46 -12.83 -7.11
N LEU A 170 6.04 -11.60 -7.37
CA LEU A 170 6.69 -10.79 -8.38
C LEU A 170 8.18 -10.58 -8.01
N PRO A 171 9.11 -10.69 -8.98
CA PRO A 171 10.54 -10.53 -8.69
C PRO A 171 10.84 -9.10 -8.24
N VAL A 172 11.48 -8.97 -7.10
CA VAL A 172 11.90 -7.68 -6.50
C VAL A 172 12.96 -6.98 -7.36
N ASN A 173 13.78 -7.75 -8.06
CA ASN A 173 14.91 -7.23 -8.83
C ASN A 173 14.52 -6.30 -10.00
N GLY A 174 13.34 -6.46 -10.60
CA GLY A 174 12.84 -5.56 -11.65
C GLY A 174 12.45 -4.16 -11.16
N ILE A 175 12.30 -3.97 -9.86
CA ILE A 175 11.92 -2.69 -9.24
C ILE A 175 13.13 -1.75 -9.17
N LEU A 176 14.33 -2.28 -8.95
CA LEU A 176 15.55 -1.50 -8.75
C LEU A 176 16.20 -1.00 -10.05
N GLU A 177 16.18 -1.80 -11.12
CA GLU A 177 16.86 -1.43 -12.36
C GLU A 177 16.25 -0.22 -13.06
N ARG A 178 14.93 -0.02 -12.96
CA ARG A 178 14.25 1.10 -13.62
C ARG A 178 14.28 2.42 -12.87
N LYS A 179 14.44 2.43 -11.53
CA LYS A 179 14.64 3.70 -10.82
C LYS A 179 15.94 4.38 -11.24
N LYS A 180 16.98 3.62 -11.53
CA LYS A 180 18.22 4.16 -12.11
C LYS A 180 17.93 4.83 -13.46
N LEU A 181 17.14 4.17 -14.33
CA LEU A 181 16.77 4.71 -15.64
C LEU A 181 15.87 5.97 -15.55
N LEU A 182 14.91 6.00 -14.63
CA LEU A 182 14.01 7.15 -14.46
C LEU A 182 14.73 8.36 -13.85
N VAL A 183 15.65 8.15 -12.92
CA VAL A 183 16.49 9.21 -12.35
C VAL A 183 17.48 9.75 -13.39
N GLU A 184 18.08 8.88 -14.21
CA GLU A 184 18.94 9.29 -15.32
C GLU A 184 18.20 10.04 -16.41
N ASN A 185 16.98 9.61 -16.77
CA ASN A 185 16.13 10.30 -17.74
C ASN A 185 15.63 11.66 -17.22
N ARG A 186 15.30 11.80 -15.93
CA ARG A 186 14.98 13.11 -15.32
C ARG A 186 16.16 14.07 -15.36
N LYS A 187 17.38 13.59 -15.13
CA LYS A 187 18.60 14.43 -15.23
C LYS A 187 18.88 14.88 -16.67
N ARG A 188 18.48 14.11 -17.69
CA ARG A 188 18.63 14.48 -19.11
C ARG A 188 17.59 15.47 -19.60
N CYS A 189 16.43 15.58 -18.94
CA CYS A 189 15.33 16.48 -19.32
C CYS A 189 15.35 17.83 -18.59
N LEU A 190 16.32 18.09 -17.68
CA LEU A 190 16.49 19.40 -17.10
C LEU A 190 17.37 20.25 -18.04
N PRO A 191 16.95 21.48 -18.39
CA PRO A 191 17.79 22.38 -19.18
C PRO A 191 19.10 22.68 -18.43
N PRO A 192 20.23 22.85 -19.10
CA PRO A 192 21.47 23.27 -18.46
C PRO A 192 21.28 24.65 -17.82
N ASN A 193 21.76 24.80 -16.58
CA ASN A 193 21.79 26.08 -15.86
C ASN A 193 22.63 27.11 -16.61
#